data_242437a81720bc98c093256c77c59af0
#
_entry.id   242437a81720bc98c093256c77c59af0
#
_cell.length_a   1.000
_cell.length_b   1.000
_cell.length_c   1.000
_cell.angle_alpha   90.00
_cell.angle_beta   90.00
_cell.angle_gamma   90.00
#
_symmetry.space_group_name_H-M   'P 1'
#
loop_
_entity.id
_entity.type
_entity.pdbx_description
1 polymer ?
#
loop_
_entity_poly.entity_id
_entity_poly.type
_entity_poly.pdbx_seq_one_letter_code
_entity_poly.pdbx_strand_id
1 'polypeptide(L)'
;MNDTSAVPKKRGRKSQAKTALVTAVDYLARQAHSEKKLREKLERKGFSEEEIDAAIARLIERGYLDDTDLCAEQFMYLYNENRNSVRQICAKLIQRGFDHDLVWSVVPEDTFEREIATAERVLAMKYQ
;
A
#
# COMPACT_ATOMS: atom_id res chain seq x y z
N MET A 1 17.56 -37.31 16.49
CA MET A 1 17.35 -36.84 16.38
C MET A 1 17.02 -36.33 16.15
N ASN A 2 17.03 -36.40 16.07
CA ASN A 2 16.62 -35.77 15.68
C ASN A 2 16.51 -35.11 15.28
N ASP A 3 16.64 -34.96 15.15
CA ASP A 3 16.50 -34.28 14.73
C ASP A 3 16.42 -33.53 14.55
N THR A 4 16.69 -33.63 14.68
CA THR A 4 16.56 -32.89 14.39
C THR A 4 16.57 -32.12 14.40
N SER A 5 16.80 -32.17 14.55
CA SER A 5 16.81 -31.41 14.44
C SER A 5 16.81 -30.67 14.31
N ALA A 6 17.02 -30.71 14.34
CA ALA A 6 17.05 -29.86 14.09
C ALA A 6 17.00 -29.04 13.92
N VAL A 7 17.09 -28.87 13.96
CA VAL A 7 16.98 -28.07 13.68
C VAL A 7 16.97 -27.21 13.65
N PRO A 8 17.04 -26.93 13.77
CA PRO A 8 16.90 -25.85 13.70
C PRO A 8 16.76 -25.01 13.77
N LYS A 9 16.55 -24.66 13.88
CA LYS A 9 16.21 -24.00 13.89
C LYS A 9 16.04 -23.08 14.04
N LYS A 10 15.87 -22.64 14.06
CA LYS A 10 15.52 -21.95 14.05
C LYS A 10 15.20 -21.08 14.12
N ARG A 11 15.26 -20.90 13.97
CA ARG A 11 14.70 -20.23 13.89
C ARG A 11 14.12 -19.72 14.19
N GLY A 12 13.81 -19.70 14.23
CA GLY A 12 13.11 -19.31 14.33
C GLY A 12 12.31 -19.28 14.65
N ARG A 13 12.21 -19.55 14.71
CA ARG A 13 11.37 -19.74 14.71
C ARG A 13 10.56 -19.89 14.77
N LYS A 14 10.65 -19.95 14.61
CA LYS A 14 9.83 -20.18 14.30
C LYS A 14 9.11 -20.78 14.08
N SER A 15 9.38 -20.87 14.00
CA SER A 15 8.77 -21.38 13.64
C SER A 15 8.13 -21.94 13.19
N GLN A 16 8.01 -22.31 13.68
CA GLN A 16 7.47 -22.92 12.95
C GLN A 16 6.85 -22.23 12.10
N ALA A 17 7.18 -22.52 11.83
CA ALA A 17 7.42 -21.34 11.06
C ALA A 17 6.27 -21.02 10.15
N LYS A 18 5.81 -19.76 10.17
CA LYS A 18 4.76 -19.28 9.29
C LYS A 18 5.28 -19.19 7.86
N THR A 19 4.42 -19.50 6.90
CA THR A 19 4.74 -19.30 5.50
C THR A 19 4.67 -17.81 5.15
N ALA A 20 5.20 -17.46 3.98
CA ALA A 20 5.08 -16.09 3.50
C ALA A 20 3.62 -15.67 3.37
N LEU A 21 2.76 -16.58 2.90
CA LEU A 21 1.33 -16.27 2.75
C LEU A 21 0.68 -15.98 4.09
N VAL A 22 0.92 -16.82 5.10
CA VAL A 22 0.33 -16.60 6.43
C VAL A 22 0.84 -15.30 7.04
N THR A 23 2.13 -15.04 6.90
CA THR A 23 2.72 -13.80 7.41
C THR A 23 2.11 -12.58 6.72
N ALA A 24 1.92 -12.66 5.40
CA ALA A 24 1.32 -11.57 4.64
C ALA A 24 -0.13 -11.33 5.09
N VAL A 25 -0.89 -12.41 5.30
CA VAL A 25 -2.26 -12.29 5.79
C VAL A 25 -2.29 -11.60 7.16
N ASP A 26 -1.35 -11.95 8.04
CA ASP A 26 -1.26 -11.31 9.35
C ASP A 26 -1.02 -9.81 9.22
N TYR A 27 -0.13 -9.41 8.32
CA TYR A 27 0.12 -7.98 8.08
C TYR A 27 -1.14 -7.27 7.59
N LEU A 28 -1.81 -7.87 6.59
CA LEU A 28 -3.01 -7.25 6.01
C LEU A 28 -4.17 -7.20 7.01
N ALA A 29 -4.24 -8.15 7.93
CA ALA A 29 -5.28 -8.13 8.96
C ALA A 29 -5.11 -6.94 9.91
N ARG A 30 -3.89 -6.47 10.08
CA ARG A 30 -3.63 -5.34 10.98
C ARG A 30 -3.79 -4.01 10.29
N GLN A 31 -3.42 -3.94 9.03
CA GLN A 31 -3.39 -2.68 8.31
C GLN A 31 -3.31 -2.94 6.81
N ALA A 32 -3.99 -2.10 6.04
CA ALA A 32 -3.89 -2.18 4.59
C ALA A 32 -2.47 -1.83 4.14
N HIS A 33 -1.98 -2.55 3.13
CA HIS A 33 -0.64 -2.35 2.58
C HIS A 33 -0.72 -2.32 1.06
N SER A 34 0.13 -1.49 0.44
CA SER A 34 0.37 -1.62 -0.99
C SER A 34 1.18 -2.89 -1.24
N GLU A 35 1.15 -3.37 -2.49
CA GLU A 35 1.94 -4.55 -2.84
C GLU A 35 3.43 -4.33 -2.52
N LYS A 36 3.95 -3.16 -2.87
CA LYS A 36 5.36 -2.85 -2.65
C LYS A 36 5.73 -2.91 -1.16
N LYS A 37 4.92 -2.30 -0.31
CA LYS A 37 5.20 -2.28 1.12
C LYS A 37 5.10 -3.68 1.72
N LEU A 38 4.15 -4.47 1.26
CA LEU A 38 4.01 -5.84 1.74
C LEU A 38 5.22 -6.67 1.33
N ARG A 39 5.69 -6.52 0.08
CA ARG A 39 6.89 -7.21 -0.38
C ARG A 39 8.10 -6.86 0.49
N GLU A 40 8.28 -5.57 0.76
CA GLU A 40 9.40 -5.12 1.59
C GLU A 40 9.38 -5.76 2.97
N LYS A 41 8.20 -5.85 3.57
CA LYS A 41 8.07 -6.46 4.88
C LYS A 41 8.37 -7.95 4.87
N LEU A 42 7.92 -8.64 3.82
CA LEU A 42 8.20 -10.07 3.69
C LEU A 42 9.69 -10.33 3.44
N GLU A 43 10.33 -9.46 2.67
CA GLU A 43 11.77 -9.54 2.46
C GLU A 43 12.53 -9.39 3.78
N ARG A 44 12.11 -8.44 4.60
CA ARG A 44 12.76 -8.23 5.90
C ARG A 44 12.57 -9.42 6.84
N LYS A 45 11.51 -10.20 6.64
CA LYS A 45 11.30 -11.43 7.41
C LYS A 45 12.15 -12.59 6.91
N GLY A 46 12.83 -12.43 5.79
CA GLY A 46 13.74 -13.43 5.28
C GLY A 46 13.16 -14.41 4.26
N PHE A 47 11.95 -14.15 3.78
CA PHE A 47 11.37 -15.01 2.75
C PHE A 47 12.07 -14.80 1.41
N SER A 48 12.16 -15.85 0.63
CA SER A 48 12.76 -15.77 -0.70
C SER A 48 11.84 -15.04 -1.67
N GLU A 49 12.42 -14.57 -2.76
CA GLU A 49 11.64 -13.89 -3.79
C GLU A 49 10.53 -14.78 -4.34
N GLU A 50 10.83 -16.07 -4.54
CA GLU A 50 9.83 -17.02 -5.03
C GLU A 50 8.67 -17.19 -4.05
N GLU A 51 9.00 -17.27 -2.76
CA GLU A 51 7.95 -17.38 -1.75
C GLU A 51 7.08 -16.15 -1.69
N ILE A 52 7.71 -14.99 -1.82
CA ILE A 52 6.99 -13.71 -1.80
C ILE A 52 6.11 -13.59 -3.03
N ASP A 53 6.66 -13.90 -4.22
CA ASP A 53 5.89 -13.81 -5.46
C ASP A 53 4.64 -14.70 -5.41
N ALA A 54 4.80 -15.92 -4.90
CA ALA A 54 3.67 -16.85 -4.81
C ALA A 54 2.61 -16.33 -3.84
N ALA A 55 3.04 -15.78 -2.70
CA ALA A 55 2.10 -15.25 -1.71
C ALA A 55 1.35 -14.03 -2.25
N ILE A 56 2.07 -13.12 -2.88
CA ILE A 56 1.47 -11.90 -3.45
C ILE A 56 0.47 -12.26 -4.54
N ALA A 57 0.85 -13.18 -5.45
CA ALA A 57 -0.05 -13.60 -6.52
C ALA A 57 -1.34 -14.18 -5.98
N ARG A 58 -1.24 -14.98 -4.91
CA ARG A 58 -2.41 -15.60 -4.30
C ARG A 58 -3.33 -14.55 -3.68
N LEU A 59 -2.74 -13.56 -3.02
CA LEU A 59 -3.53 -12.51 -2.38
C LEU A 59 -4.23 -11.63 -3.40
N ILE A 60 -3.57 -11.34 -4.51
CA ILE A 60 -4.18 -10.57 -5.60
C ILE A 60 -5.34 -11.38 -6.19
N GLU A 61 -5.10 -12.66 -6.46
CA GLU A 61 -6.11 -13.54 -7.05
C GLU A 61 -7.37 -13.60 -6.17
N ARG A 62 -7.18 -13.61 -4.86
CA ARG A 62 -8.28 -13.70 -3.91
C ARG A 62 -8.90 -12.35 -3.58
N GLY A 63 -8.37 -11.26 -4.13
CA GLY A 63 -8.89 -9.92 -3.88
C GLY A 63 -8.51 -9.32 -2.54
N TYR A 64 -7.59 -9.94 -1.82
CA TYR A 64 -7.14 -9.41 -0.53
C TYR A 64 -6.09 -8.32 -0.68
N LEU A 65 -5.50 -8.21 -1.86
CA LEU A 65 -4.50 -7.21 -2.17
C LEU A 65 -4.90 -6.57 -3.49
N ASP A 66 -5.27 -5.30 -3.43
CA ASP A 66 -5.75 -4.55 -4.60
C ASP A 66 -5.27 -3.12 -4.47
N ASP A 67 -4.16 -2.82 -5.13
CA ASP A 67 -3.55 -1.49 -5.05
C ASP A 67 -4.47 -0.41 -5.62
N THR A 68 -5.24 -0.73 -6.66
CA THR A 68 -6.13 0.26 -7.26
C THR A 68 -7.19 0.72 -6.27
N ASP A 69 -7.88 -0.23 -5.64
CA ASP A 69 -8.91 0.10 -4.66
C ASP A 69 -8.32 0.83 -3.46
N LEU A 70 -7.19 0.34 -2.95
CA LEU A 70 -6.56 0.95 -1.78
C LEU A 70 -6.09 2.36 -2.09
N CYS A 71 -5.49 2.56 -3.25
CA CYS A 71 -4.99 3.86 -3.65
C CYS A 71 -6.14 4.86 -3.79
N ALA A 72 -7.23 4.44 -4.44
CA ALA A 72 -8.41 5.31 -4.62
C ALA A 72 -9.01 5.69 -3.27
N GLU A 73 -9.09 4.74 -2.37
CA GLU A 73 -9.64 4.98 -1.03
C GLU A 73 -8.78 5.97 -0.26
N GLN A 74 -7.47 5.78 -0.28
CA GLN A 74 -6.56 6.68 0.41
C GLN A 74 -6.54 8.07 -0.23
N PHE A 75 -6.67 8.14 -1.55
CA PHE A 75 -6.76 9.43 -2.23
C PHE A 75 -7.95 10.22 -1.70
N MET A 76 -9.12 9.60 -1.68
CA MET A 76 -10.33 10.30 -1.24
C MET A 76 -10.26 10.70 0.23
N TYR A 77 -9.65 9.86 1.06
CA TYR A 77 -9.48 10.19 2.46
C TYR A 77 -8.64 11.48 2.61
N LEU A 78 -7.51 11.53 1.93
CA LEU A 78 -6.62 12.69 2.01
C LEU A 78 -7.24 13.92 1.37
N TYR A 79 -7.97 13.72 0.28
CA TYR A 79 -8.60 14.82 -0.41
C TYR A 79 -9.70 15.46 0.45
N ASN A 80 -10.49 14.63 1.14
CA ASN A 80 -11.59 15.13 1.96
C ASN A 80 -11.11 15.84 3.22
N GLU A 81 -9.86 15.64 3.62
CA GLU A 81 -9.30 16.39 4.74
C GLU A 81 -9.04 17.86 4.41
N ASN A 82 -9.01 18.21 3.15
CA ASN A 82 -8.82 19.60 2.70
C ASN A 82 -7.50 20.24 3.10
N ARG A 83 -6.48 19.42 3.33
CA ARG A 83 -5.18 19.92 3.77
C ARG A 83 -4.13 19.92 2.68
N ASN A 84 -4.36 19.16 1.63
CA ASN A 84 -3.36 18.94 0.60
C ASN A 84 -3.94 19.18 -0.78
N SER A 85 -3.10 19.69 -1.68
CA SER A 85 -3.46 19.75 -3.09
C SER A 85 -3.43 18.36 -3.69
N VAL A 86 -4.02 18.20 -4.87
CA VAL A 86 -4.00 16.91 -5.57
C VAL A 86 -2.56 16.46 -5.78
N ARG A 87 -1.67 17.37 -6.19
CA ARG A 87 -0.26 17.03 -6.40
C ARG A 87 0.39 16.51 -5.12
N GLN A 88 0.11 17.17 -4.00
CA GLN A 88 0.66 16.72 -2.71
C GLN A 88 0.14 15.35 -2.31
N ILE A 89 -1.15 15.10 -2.54
CA ILE A 89 -1.74 13.79 -2.25
C ILE A 89 -1.08 12.71 -3.09
N CYS A 90 -0.93 12.97 -4.39
CA CYS A 90 -0.29 12.00 -5.28
C CYS A 90 1.15 11.72 -4.85
N ALA A 91 1.90 12.76 -4.46
CA ALA A 91 3.27 12.56 -3.98
C ALA A 91 3.30 11.69 -2.72
N LYS A 92 2.36 11.91 -1.80
CA LYS A 92 2.27 11.09 -0.59
C LYS A 92 1.98 9.63 -0.91
N LEU A 93 1.08 9.39 -1.84
CA LEU A 93 0.71 8.02 -2.20
C LEU A 93 1.86 7.29 -2.89
N ILE A 94 2.58 8.00 -3.77
CA ILE A 94 3.77 7.43 -4.40
C ILE A 94 4.80 7.07 -3.34
N GLN A 95 4.99 7.95 -2.37
CA GLN A 95 5.92 7.69 -1.26
C GLN A 95 5.51 6.48 -0.44
N ARG A 96 4.20 6.23 -0.32
CA ARG A 96 3.68 5.06 0.40
C ARG A 96 3.86 3.76 -0.38
N GLY A 97 4.34 3.83 -1.63
CA GLY A 97 4.66 2.64 -2.40
C GLY A 97 3.71 2.34 -3.54
N PHE A 98 2.77 3.23 -3.84
CA PHE A 98 1.90 3.05 -5.00
C PHE A 98 2.61 3.51 -6.26
N ASP A 99 2.35 2.80 -7.36
CA ASP A 99 2.92 3.13 -8.66
C ASP A 99 2.45 4.52 -9.13
N HIS A 100 3.38 5.28 -9.72
CA HIS A 100 3.09 6.63 -10.20
C HIS A 100 1.85 6.68 -11.11
N ASP A 101 1.82 5.82 -12.12
CA ASP A 101 0.72 5.85 -13.07
C ASP A 101 -0.61 5.46 -12.43
N LEU A 102 -0.55 4.50 -11.51
CA LEU A 102 -1.73 4.10 -10.77
C LEU A 102 -2.27 5.28 -9.95
N VAL A 103 -1.39 5.98 -9.25
CA VAL A 103 -1.81 7.11 -8.42
C VAL A 103 -2.54 8.16 -9.24
N TRP A 104 -1.96 8.55 -10.37
CA TRP A 104 -2.62 9.56 -11.20
C TRP A 104 -3.89 9.02 -11.86
N SER A 105 -3.99 7.73 -12.08
CA SER A 105 -5.18 7.15 -12.68
C SER A 105 -6.40 7.15 -11.75
N VAL A 106 -6.18 7.19 -10.43
CA VAL A 106 -7.29 7.19 -9.49
C VAL A 106 -7.78 8.59 -9.13
N VAL A 107 -7.12 9.64 -9.61
CA VAL A 107 -7.54 11.01 -9.36
C VAL A 107 -8.87 11.25 -10.11
N PRO A 108 -9.95 11.60 -9.40
CA PRO A 108 -11.22 11.87 -10.07
C PRO A 108 -11.11 13.04 -11.06
N GLU A 109 -11.82 12.95 -12.16
CA GLU A 109 -11.72 13.96 -13.21
C GLU A 109 -12.11 15.34 -12.74
N ASP A 110 -13.05 15.42 -11.83
CA ASP A 110 -13.58 16.72 -11.40
C ASP A 110 -12.73 17.42 -10.34
N THR A 111 -11.66 16.78 -9.81
CA THR A 111 -10.85 17.40 -8.79
C THR A 111 -10.11 18.63 -9.32
N PHE A 112 -9.64 18.56 -10.57
CA PHE A 112 -8.93 19.67 -11.18
C PHE A 112 -9.85 20.91 -11.27
N GLU A 113 -11.08 20.70 -11.72
CA GLU A 113 -12.03 21.80 -11.83
C GLU A 113 -12.36 22.39 -10.46
N ARG A 114 -12.52 21.53 -9.46
CA ARG A 114 -12.81 22.01 -8.10
C ARG A 114 -11.65 22.83 -7.54
N GLU A 115 -10.43 22.42 -7.84
CA GLU A 115 -9.26 23.17 -7.35
C GLU A 115 -9.13 24.51 -8.04
N ILE A 116 -9.41 24.57 -9.33
CA ILE A 116 -9.43 25.84 -10.04
C ILE A 116 -10.48 26.78 -9.45
N ALA A 117 -11.68 26.26 -9.21
CA ALA A 117 -12.75 27.07 -8.62
C ALA A 117 -12.36 27.59 -7.24
N THR A 118 -11.69 26.75 -6.44
CA THR A 118 -11.22 27.17 -5.13
C THR A 118 -10.17 28.28 -5.25
N ALA A 119 -9.23 28.11 -6.17
CA ALA A 119 -8.20 29.10 -6.40
C ALA A 119 -8.80 30.43 -6.86
N GLU A 120 -9.78 30.36 -7.74
CA GLU A 120 -10.46 31.55 -8.21
C GLU A 120 -11.14 32.32 -7.07
N ARG A 121 -11.79 31.59 -6.16
CA ARG A 121 -12.45 32.22 -5.01
C ARG A 121 -11.42 32.89 -4.09
N VAL A 122 -10.29 32.23 -3.87
CA VAL A 122 -9.23 32.78 -3.02
C VAL A 122 -8.67 34.05 -3.65
N LEU A 123 -8.44 34.03 -4.97
CA LEU A 123 -7.92 35.20 -5.68
C LEU A 123 -8.91 36.36 -5.62
N ALA A 124 -10.20 36.07 -5.81
CA ALA A 124 -11.23 37.09 -5.75
C ALA A 124 -11.28 37.75 -4.37
N MET A 125 -11.16 36.96 -3.32
CA MET A 125 -11.15 37.49 -1.95
C MET A 125 -9.92 38.35 -1.69
N LYS A 126 -8.80 37.96 -2.24
CA LYS A 126 -7.53 38.65 -1.97
C LYS A 126 -7.40 39.97 -2.72
N TYR A 127 -7.97 40.05 -3.92
CA TYR A 127 -7.78 41.21 -4.80
C TYR A 127 -9.05 42.02 -5.05
N GLN A 128 -10.01 41.95 -4.17
CA GLN A 128 -11.19 42.76 -4.24
C GLN A 128 -10.93 44.24 -4.05
#